data_8d489ccddc45ab77adee0ace88c6694f
#
_entry.id   8d489ccddc45ab77adee0ace88c6694f
#
_cell.length_a   1.000
_cell.length_b   1.000
_cell.length_c   1.000
_cell.angle_alpha   90.00
_cell.angle_beta   90.00
_cell.angle_gamma   90.00
#
_symmetry.space_group_name_H-M   'P 1'
#
loop_
_entity.id
_entity.type
_entity.pdbx_description
1 polymer ?
#
loop_
_entity_poly.entity_id
_entity_poly.type
_entity_poly.pdbx_seq_one_letter_code
_entity_poly.pdbx_strand_id
1 'polypeptide(L)'
;MAKMRTTTRGGRQGKAKHNDRTYLPEEERPRENRYSYVGQKNAPNLTFREAELRYYEKRYSEGLEARNERYKRQGHKVRCNTIEDLYKSDKTCPTETIFQIGDVDKCADSETLRKCYVEYMRAIQDWSSKHGGHFHILDYAMHFDEKTPHVHERAIMDVKDKDGHFIIAQEKALRDAGIELPDPAKPEGRYNNRKITFDKMRREMFQEI
;
A
#
# COMPACT_ATOMS: atom_id res chain seq x y z
N MET A 1 22.51 -3.34 -24.07
CA MET A 1 21.10 -2.92 -24.29
C MET A 1 20.83 -1.72 -23.41
N ALA A 2 20.11 -0.69 -23.89
CA ALA A 2 19.72 0.44 -23.02
C ALA A 2 18.73 -0.08 -21.97
N LYS A 3 19.01 0.18 -20.68
CA LYS A 3 18.16 -0.21 -19.54
C LYS A 3 16.83 0.54 -19.65
N MET A 4 15.71 -0.17 -19.71
CA MET A 4 14.39 0.47 -19.73
C MET A 4 14.14 1.19 -18.39
N ARG A 5 13.52 2.37 -18.49
CA ARG A 5 13.23 3.18 -17.29
C ARG A 5 12.06 2.58 -16.52
N THR A 6 12.26 2.33 -15.24
CA THR A 6 11.16 1.94 -14.35
C THR A 6 10.41 3.19 -13.90
N THR A 7 9.09 3.08 -13.82
CA THR A 7 8.22 4.15 -13.32
C THR A 7 7.46 3.63 -12.11
N THR A 8 7.53 4.37 -11.00
CA THR A 8 6.67 4.18 -9.85
C THR A 8 5.87 5.46 -9.62
N ARG A 9 4.57 5.35 -9.55
CA ARG A 9 3.67 6.47 -9.27
C ARG A 9 2.88 6.13 -8.02
N GLY A 10 3.07 6.87 -6.94
CA GLY A 10 2.32 6.72 -5.70
C GLY A 10 1.18 7.74 -5.60
N GLY A 11 0.05 7.32 -5.08
CA GLY A 11 -1.12 8.19 -4.84
C GLY A 11 -1.99 7.69 -3.70
N ARG A 12 -2.78 8.60 -3.12
CA ARG A 12 -3.69 8.29 -1.99
C ARG A 12 -5.02 7.65 -2.42
N GLN A 13 -5.35 7.65 -3.70
CA GLN A 13 -6.70 7.34 -4.19
C GLN A 13 -6.74 6.27 -5.28
N GLY A 14 -5.91 5.26 -5.17
CA GLY A 14 -6.13 4.05 -5.95
C GLY A 14 -7.50 3.47 -5.61
N LYS A 15 -8.34 3.26 -6.60
CA LYS A 15 -9.66 2.67 -6.39
C LYS A 15 -9.50 1.15 -6.41
N ALA A 16 -9.61 0.51 -5.24
CA ALA A 16 -9.66 -0.96 -5.15
C ALA A 16 -10.51 -1.59 -6.26
N LYS A 17 -11.66 -0.94 -6.55
CA LYS A 17 -12.59 -1.27 -7.62
C LYS A 17 -12.00 -1.25 -9.05
N HIS A 18 -11.02 -0.37 -9.31
CA HIS A 18 -10.31 -0.35 -10.59
C HIS A 18 -9.30 -1.50 -10.65
N ASN A 19 -8.58 -1.72 -9.56
CA ASN A 19 -7.52 -2.72 -9.52
C ASN A 19 -8.04 -4.14 -9.62
N ASP A 20 -9.16 -4.44 -8.95
CA ASP A 20 -9.79 -5.77 -8.99
C ASP A 20 -10.85 -5.93 -10.08
N ARG A 21 -11.04 -4.90 -10.94
CA ARG A 21 -12.01 -4.91 -12.04
C ARG A 21 -13.46 -5.19 -11.59
N THR A 22 -13.81 -4.91 -10.34
CA THR A 22 -15.18 -5.15 -9.83
C THR A 22 -16.25 -4.24 -10.44
N TYR A 23 -15.89 -3.30 -11.30
CA TYR A 23 -16.83 -2.56 -12.14
C TYR A 23 -17.27 -3.33 -13.38
N LEU A 24 -16.58 -4.42 -13.75
CA LEU A 24 -16.98 -5.33 -14.83
C LEU A 24 -17.89 -6.43 -14.29
N PRO A 25 -18.79 -7.03 -15.14
CA PRO A 25 -19.46 -8.26 -14.84
C PRO A 25 -18.47 -9.35 -14.39
N GLU A 26 -18.91 -10.27 -13.54
CA GLU A 26 -18.01 -11.26 -12.92
C GLU A 26 -17.31 -12.14 -13.95
N GLU A 27 -18.01 -12.51 -15.03
CA GLU A 27 -17.53 -13.32 -16.15
C GLU A 27 -16.45 -12.63 -16.98
N GLU A 28 -16.41 -11.30 -16.99
CA GLU A 28 -15.45 -10.50 -17.75
C GLU A 28 -14.19 -10.12 -16.94
N ARG A 29 -14.15 -10.46 -15.65
CA ARG A 29 -13.03 -10.08 -14.78
C ARG A 29 -11.81 -10.96 -15.03
N PRO A 30 -10.63 -10.38 -15.34
CA PRO A 30 -9.41 -11.15 -15.53
C PRO A 30 -8.91 -11.70 -14.18
N ARG A 31 -9.33 -12.92 -13.84
CA ARG A 31 -9.00 -13.56 -12.55
C ARG A 31 -7.54 -13.94 -12.42
N GLU A 32 -6.86 -14.20 -13.52
CA GLU A 32 -5.48 -14.72 -13.54
C GLU A 32 -4.44 -13.71 -13.06
N ASN A 33 -4.73 -12.42 -13.14
CA ASN A 33 -3.81 -11.33 -12.87
C ASN A 33 -4.11 -10.58 -11.57
N ARG A 34 -4.98 -11.15 -10.74
CA ARG A 34 -5.43 -10.55 -9.49
C ARG A 34 -4.92 -11.35 -8.29
N TYR A 35 -4.23 -10.66 -7.40
CA TYR A 35 -3.68 -11.26 -6.20
C TYR A 35 -4.04 -10.43 -4.97
N SER A 36 -4.83 -11.00 -4.06
CA SER A 36 -5.01 -10.44 -2.74
C SER A 36 -4.12 -11.17 -1.75
N TYR A 37 -3.19 -10.45 -1.17
CA TYR A 37 -2.22 -11.00 -0.23
C TYR A 37 -2.85 -11.43 1.09
N VAL A 38 -3.87 -10.69 1.54
CA VAL A 38 -4.50 -10.90 2.85
C VAL A 38 -5.76 -11.77 2.77
N GLY A 39 -6.49 -11.73 1.67
CA GLY A 39 -7.80 -12.36 1.56
C GLY A 39 -7.82 -13.73 0.88
N GLN A 40 -6.95 -13.97 -0.07
CA GLN A 40 -7.09 -15.12 -0.98
C GLN A 40 -6.79 -16.48 -0.37
N LYS A 41 -5.94 -16.55 0.66
CA LYS A 41 -5.65 -17.83 1.32
C LYS A 41 -6.87 -18.43 2.02
N ASN A 42 -7.81 -17.57 2.47
CA ASN A 42 -8.98 -17.95 3.25
C ASN A 42 -10.32 -17.59 2.59
N ALA A 43 -10.32 -16.77 1.54
CA ALA A 43 -11.52 -16.32 0.84
C ALA A 43 -11.21 -15.82 -0.58
N PRO A 44 -11.04 -16.75 -1.55
CA PRO A 44 -10.59 -16.41 -2.93
C PRO A 44 -11.58 -15.51 -3.71
N ASN A 45 -12.80 -15.34 -3.22
CA ASN A 45 -13.87 -14.59 -3.87
C ASN A 45 -14.07 -13.16 -3.34
N LEU A 46 -13.21 -12.69 -2.40
CA LEU A 46 -13.34 -11.33 -1.90
C LEU A 46 -12.87 -10.30 -2.93
N THR A 47 -13.56 -9.19 -2.97
CA THR A 47 -13.03 -7.98 -3.61
C THR A 47 -11.84 -7.42 -2.82
N PHE A 48 -11.01 -6.60 -3.44
CA PHE A 48 -9.90 -5.93 -2.72
C PHE A 48 -10.43 -5.10 -1.55
N ARG A 49 -11.53 -4.37 -1.75
CA ARG A 49 -12.15 -3.60 -0.67
C ARG A 49 -12.56 -4.48 0.52
N GLU A 50 -13.18 -5.62 0.28
CA GLU A 50 -13.58 -6.54 1.34
C GLU A 50 -12.36 -7.16 2.06
N ALA A 51 -11.33 -7.55 1.30
CA ALA A 51 -10.09 -8.07 1.87
C ALA A 51 -9.36 -7.02 2.73
N GLU A 52 -9.26 -5.79 2.24
CA GLU A 52 -8.66 -4.67 2.95
C GLU A 52 -9.44 -4.31 4.22
N LEU A 53 -10.77 -4.24 4.15
CA LEU A 53 -11.61 -3.98 5.34
C LEU A 53 -11.47 -5.08 6.39
N ARG A 54 -11.41 -6.36 6.00
CA ARG A 54 -11.14 -7.46 6.93
C ARG A 54 -9.77 -7.34 7.60
N TYR A 55 -8.76 -6.89 6.84
CA TYR A 55 -7.44 -6.63 7.41
C TYR A 55 -7.51 -5.51 8.46
N TYR A 56 -8.19 -4.40 8.14
CA TYR A 56 -8.38 -3.27 9.05
C TYR A 56 -9.13 -3.71 10.32
N GLU A 57 -10.22 -4.43 10.16
CA GLU A 57 -11.00 -4.99 11.27
C GLU A 57 -10.10 -5.82 12.21
N LYS A 58 -9.42 -6.81 11.65
CA LYS A 58 -8.56 -7.70 12.42
C LYS A 58 -7.42 -6.99 13.14
N ARG A 59 -6.86 -5.93 12.52
CA ARG A 59 -5.61 -5.34 12.99
C ARG A 59 -5.80 -4.08 13.82
N TYR A 60 -6.86 -3.30 13.54
CA TYR A 60 -7.01 -1.97 14.13
C TYR A 60 -8.24 -1.83 15.03
N SER A 61 -9.15 -2.79 15.11
CA SER A 61 -10.38 -2.67 15.94
C SER A 61 -10.06 -2.40 17.39
N GLU A 62 -9.16 -3.15 18.01
CA GLU A 62 -8.79 -2.99 19.41
C GLU A 62 -8.28 -1.57 19.72
N GLY A 63 -7.33 -1.07 18.93
CA GLY A 63 -6.80 0.29 19.10
C GLY A 63 -7.83 1.38 18.82
N LEU A 64 -8.71 1.14 17.85
CA LEU A 64 -9.80 2.04 17.52
C LEU A 64 -10.83 2.13 18.65
N GLU A 65 -11.23 1.00 19.22
CA GLU A 65 -12.16 0.92 20.34
C GLU A 65 -11.57 1.62 21.57
N ALA A 66 -10.34 1.33 21.95
CA ALA A 66 -9.65 1.97 23.06
C ALA A 66 -9.60 3.50 22.89
N ARG A 67 -9.33 3.97 21.66
CA ARG A 67 -9.35 5.41 21.32
C ARG A 67 -10.74 6.01 21.42
N ASN A 68 -11.75 5.34 20.91
CA ASN A 68 -13.14 5.80 20.94
C ASN A 68 -13.66 5.89 22.38
N GLU A 69 -13.37 4.92 23.23
CA GLU A 69 -13.72 4.96 24.65
C GLU A 69 -13.06 6.13 25.38
N ARG A 70 -11.81 6.43 25.07
CA ARG A 70 -11.12 7.63 25.60
C ARG A 70 -11.84 8.92 25.16
N TYR A 71 -12.22 9.03 23.88
CA TYR A 71 -12.96 10.20 23.38
C TYR A 71 -14.34 10.34 24.03
N LYS A 72 -15.07 9.24 24.22
CA LYS A 72 -16.36 9.26 24.92
C LYS A 72 -16.23 9.78 26.35
N ARG A 73 -15.22 9.29 27.11
CA ARG A 73 -14.94 9.76 28.48
C ARG A 73 -14.55 11.23 28.53
N GLN A 74 -13.92 11.76 27.50
CA GLN A 74 -13.56 13.18 27.40
C GLN A 74 -14.68 14.07 26.83
N GLY A 75 -15.86 13.52 26.55
CA GLY A 75 -16.98 14.27 25.95
C GLY A 75 -16.85 14.51 24.45
N HIS A 76 -15.82 13.92 23.78
CA HIS A 76 -15.52 14.14 22.36
C HIS A 76 -16.15 13.07 21.45
N LYS A 77 -17.41 12.69 21.66
CA LYS A 77 -18.09 11.63 20.89
C LYS A 77 -18.02 11.81 19.36
N VAL A 78 -18.03 13.04 18.89
CA VAL A 78 -17.92 13.37 17.44
C VAL A 78 -16.57 12.99 16.82
N ARG A 79 -15.56 12.65 17.63
CA ARG A 79 -14.23 12.19 17.17
C ARG A 79 -14.13 10.66 17.09
N CYS A 80 -15.16 9.94 17.51
CA CYS A 80 -15.20 8.50 17.36
C CYS A 80 -15.32 8.13 15.90
N ASN A 81 -14.56 7.14 15.49
CA ASN A 81 -14.54 6.65 14.11
C ASN A 81 -14.89 5.16 14.08
N THR A 82 -15.32 4.69 12.93
CA THR A 82 -15.46 3.29 12.58
C THR A 82 -14.26 2.80 11.77
N ILE A 83 -14.17 1.51 11.53
CA ILE A 83 -13.19 0.94 10.60
C ILE A 83 -13.37 1.50 9.18
N GLU A 84 -14.62 1.67 8.75
CA GLU A 84 -14.96 2.28 7.47
C GLU A 84 -14.46 3.74 7.36
N ASP A 85 -14.52 4.50 8.47
CA ASP A 85 -13.99 5.88 8.50
C ASP A 85 -12.45 5.89 8.38
N LEU A 86 -11.75 4.94 9.02
CA LEU A 86 -10.31 4.78 8.84
C LEU A 86 -9.97 4.43 7.38
N TYR A 87 -10.72 3.53 6.79
CA TYR A 87 -10.52 3.09 5.41
C TYR A 87 -10.74 4.21 4.39
N LYS A 88 -11.69 5.11 4.64
CA LYS A 88 -12.01 6.25 3.75
C LYS A 88 -11.14 7.48 3.95
N SER A 89 -10.52 7.61 5.11
CA SER A 89 -9.74 8.80 5.44
C SER A 89 -8.46 8.89 4.61
N ASP A 90 -8.18 10.03 4.00
CA ASP A 90 -6.93 10.31 3.26
C ASP A 90 -5.64 10.07 4.06
N LYS A 91 -5.75 10.06 5.39
CA LYS A 91 -4.60 9.84 6.28
C LYS A 91 -4.34 8.38 6.58
N THR A 92 -5.35 7.55 6.44
CA THR A 92 -5.32 6.16 6.91
C THR A 92 -5.82 5.15 5.89
N CYS A 93 -6.28 5.58 4.70
CA CYS A 93 -6.60 4.68 3.60
C CYS A 93 -5.33 4.01 3.04
N PRO A 94 -5.46 2.85 2.38
CA PRO A 94 -4.34 2.24 1.66
C PRO A 94 -3.77 3.20 0.61
N THR A 95 -2.44 3.26 0.54
CA THR A 95 -1.75 3.96 -0.54
C THR A 95 -1.58 3.05 -1.73
N GLU A 96 -1.76 3.59 -2.94
CA GLU A 96 -1.51 2.85 -4.18
C GLU A 96 -0.16 3.24 -4.78
N THR A 97 0.54 2.25 -5.31
CA THR A 97 1.73 2.44 -6.13
C THR A 97 1.59 1.66 -7.42
N ILE A 98 1.87 2.30 -8.55
CA ILE A 98 1.87 1.66 -9.87
C ILE A 98 3.33 1.39 -10.26
N PHE A 99 3.63 0.16 -10.65
CA PHE A 99 4.93 -0.28 -11.16
C PHE A 99 4.83 -0.58 -12.65
N GLN A 100 5.75 -0.05 -13.44
CA GLN A 100 5.82 -0.21 -14.88
C GLN A 100 7.28 -0.22 -15.34
N ILE A 101 7.61 -1.00 -16.36
CA ILE A 101 8.93 -1.02 -16.99
C ILE A 101 8.79 -0.51 -18.41
N GLY A 102 9.40 0.65 -18.70
CA GLY A 102 9.27 1.35 -19.98
C GLY A 102 8.07 2.30 -20.03
N ASP A 103 7.65 2.63 -21.23
CA ASP A 103 6.56 3.56 -21.54
C ASP A 103 5.62 3.00 -22.61
N VAL A 104 4.71 3.82 -23.13
CA VAL A 104 3.71 3.41 -24.13
C VAL A 104 4.31 2.99 -25.47
N ASP A 105 5.49 3.50 -25.80
CA ASP A 105 6.17 3.21 -27.07
C ASP A 105 7.13 2.00 -26.95
N LYS A 106 7.70 1.81 -25.76
CA LYS A 106 8.60 0.70 -25.47
C LYS A 106 8.47 0.25 -24.02
N CYS A 107 7.76 -0.83 -23.79
CA CYS A 107 7.59 -1.46 -22.48
C CYS A 107 8.15 -2.88 -22.45
N ALA A 108 8.39 -3.38 -21.24
CA ALA A 108 8.67 -4.80 -21.04
C ALA A 108 7.42 -5.63 -21.28
N ASP A 109 7.62 -6.90 -21.62
CA ASP A 109 6.52 -7.87 -21.69
C ASP A 109 6.00 -8.22 -20.28
N SER A 110 4.81 -8.82 -20.26
CA SER A 110 4.09 -9.16 -19.02
C SER A 110 4.87 -10.13 -18.12
N GLU A 111 5.62 -11.07 -18.71
CA GLU A 111 6.37 -12.06 -17.94
C GLU A 111 7.61 -11.43 -17.28
N THR A 112 8.29 -10.54 -17.98
CA THR A 112 9.41 -9.76 -17.43
C THR A 112 8.93 -8.89 -16.26
N LEU A 113 7.82 -8.14 -16.45
CA LEU A 113 7.24 -7.32 -15.38
C LEU A 113 6.85 -8.17 -14.16
N ARG A 114 6.22 -9.33 -14.39
CA ARG A 114 5.83 -10.27 -13.34
C ARG A 114 7.04 -10.74 -12.52
N LYS A 115 8.11 -11.15 -13.18
CA LYS A 115 9.34 -11.59 -12.50
C LYS A 115 9.96 -10.49 -11.65
N CYS A 116 10.16 -9.32 -12.24
CA CYS A 116 10.71 -8.17 -11.53
C CYS A 116 9.85 -7.76 -10.33
N TYR A 117 8.52 -7.74 -10.48
CA TYR A 117 7.64 -7.37 -9.37
C TYR A 117 7.66 -8.41 -8.23
N VAL A 118 7.71 -9.70 -8.54
CA VAL A 118 7.80 -10.77 -7.51
C VAL A 118 9.12 -10.66 -6.75
N GLU A 119 10.22 -10.39 -7.41
CA GLU A 119 11.52 -10.17 -6.75
C GLU A 119 11.52 -8.90 -5.90
N TYR A 120 10.98 -7.80 -6.44
CA TYR A 120 10.79 -6.57 -5.67
C TYR A 120 9.92 -6.80 -4.42
N MET A 121 8.80 -7.52 -4.54
CA MET A 121 7.92 -7.81 -3.41
C MET A 121 8.66 -8.58 -2.30
N ARG A 122 9.51 -9.53 -2.65
CA ARG A 122 10.36 -10.25 -1.69
C ARG A 122 11.37 -9.30 -1.03
N ALA A 123 12.03 -8.48 -1.81
CA ALA A 123 13.04 -7.53 -1.33
C ALA A 123 12.44 -6.50 -0.36
N ILE A 124 11.28 -5.91 -0.70
CA ILE A 124 10.63 -4.92 0.16
C ILE A 124 10.04 -5.54 1.43
N GLN A 125 9.58 -6.79 1.39
CA GLN A 125 9.11 -7.51 2.58
C GLN A 125 10.28 -7.85 3.51
N ASP A 126 11.41 -8.30 2.96
CA ASP A 126 12.63 -8.54 3.73
C ASP A 126 13.16 -7.26 4.35
N TRP A 127 13.22 -6.17 3.58
CA TRP A 127 13.55 -4.84 4.10
C TRP A 127 12.61 -4.44 5.24
N SER A 128 11.30 -4.53 5.05
CA SER A 128 10.31 -4.19 6.08
C SER A 128 10.53 -4.98 7.37
N SER A 129 10.75 -6.29 7.25
CA SER A 129 11.00 -7.18 8.40
C SER A 129 12.24 -6.76 9.20
N LYS A 130 13.30 -6.32 8.51
CA LYS A 130 14.54 -5.83 9.13
C LYS A 130 14.42 -4.45 9.75
N HIS A 131 13.41 -3.66 9.35
CA HIS A 131 13.18 -2.28 9.77
C HIS A 131 11.88 -2.10 10.56
N GLY A 132 11.56 -3.07 11.43
CA GLY A 132 10.45 -3.00 12.37
C GLY A 132 9.11 -3.54 11.87
N GLY A 133 9.04 -4.02 10.62
CA GLY A 133 7.83 -4.66 10.09
C GLY A 133 6.64 -3.72 9.89
N HIS A 134 6.89 -2.46 9.57
CA HIS A 134 5.89 -1.40 9.51
C HIS A 134 5.17 -1.28 8.17
N PHE A 135 5.70 -1.86 7.10
CA PHE A 135 5.14 -1.78 5.75
C PHE A 135 4.43 -3.08 5.39
N HIS A 136 3.17 -2.97 4.99
CA HIS A 136 2.31 -4.11 4.66
C HIS A 136 1.68 -3.94 3.29
N ILE A 137 2.02 -4.82 2.35
CA ILE A 137 1.30 -4.95 1.08
C ILE A 137 -0.01 -5.67 1.38
N LEU A 138 -1.15 -5.04 1.06
CA LEU A 138 -2.48 -5.61 1.24
C LEU A 138 -2.90 -6.42 0.02
N ASP A 139 -2.79 -5.80 -1.13
CA ASP A 139 -3.21 -6.36 -2.42
C ASP A 139 -2.30 -5.87 -3.53
N TYR A 140 -2.23 -6.63 -4.61
CA TYR A 140 -1.72 -6.17 -5.88
C TYR A 140 -2.47 -6.82 -7.06
N ALA A 141 -2.56 -6.10 -8.16
CA ALA A 141 -3.12 -6.59 -9.42
C ALA A 141 -2.18 -6.28 -10.58
N MET A 142 -1.98 -7.26 -11.44
CA MET A 142 -1.20 -7.12 -12.68
C MET A 142 -2.18 -6.91 -13.83
N HIS A 143 -2.14 -5.73 -14.45
CA HIS A 143 -2.93 -5.38 -15.60
C HIS A 143 -2.13 -5.68 -16.87
N PHE A 144 -2.43 -6.81 -17.51
CA PHE A 144 -1.82 -7.26 -18.76
C PHE A 144 -2.77 -7.11 -19.95
N ASP A 145 -3.99 -6.71 -19.70
CA ASP A 145 -5.06 -6.41 -20.65
C ASP A 145 -5.00 -4.98 -21.22
N GLU A 146 -4.09 -4.16 -20.71
CA GLU A 146 -3.88 -2.80 -21.16
C GLU A 146 -2.64 -2.67 -22.06
N LYS A 147 -2.58 -1.60 -22.88
CA LYS A 147 -1.50 -1.38 -23.85
C LYS A 147 -0.09 -1.46 -23.23
N THR A 148 0.04 -1.01 -22.00
CA THR A 148 1.30 -1.07 -21.26
C THR A 148 1.11 -1.91 -20.01
N PRO A 149 1.75 -3.07 -19.88
CA PRO A 149 1.68 -3.89 -18.68
C PRO A 149 2.13 -3.11 -17.44
N HIS A 150 1.36 -3.19 -16.36
CA HIS A 150 1.70 -2.54 -15.10
C HIS A 150 1.10 -3.27 -13.90
N VAL A 151 1.62 -2.97 -12.71
CA VAL A 151 1.14 -3.55 -11.44
C VAL A 151 0.61 -2.43 -10.57
N HIS A 152 -0.61 -2.59 -10.06
CA HIS A 152 -1.16 -1.80 -8.96
C HIS A 152 -0.88 -2.52 -7.65
N GLU A 153 -0.16 -1.89 -6.76
CA GLU A 153 0.09 -2.36 -5.40
C GLU A 153 -0.62 -1.44 -4.40
N ARG A 154 -1.33 -2.04 -3.46
CA ARG A 154 -1.97 -1.32 -2.36
C ARG A 154 -1.32 -1.72 -1.04
N ALA A 155 -0.88 -0.72 -0.29
CA ALA A 155 -0.10 -0.94 0.92
C ALA A 155 -0.50 0.04 2.03
N ILE A 156 -0.14 -0.31 3.25
CA ILE A 156 -0.35 0.51 4.44
C ILE A 156 0.90 0.47 5.34
N MET A 157 1.03 1.50 6.17
CA MET A 157 2.06 1.57 7.20
C MET A 157 1.44 1.77 8.56
N ASP A 158 1.86 0.96 9.53
CA ASP A 158 1.39 1.05 10.90
C ASP A 158 2.51 0.93 11.93
N VAL A 159 2.19 1.33 13.13
CA VAL A 159 3.05 1.19 14.30
C VAL A 159 2.22 0.79 15.50
N LYS A 160 2.86 0.35 16.56
CA LYS A 160 2.21 0.27 17.87
C LYS A 160 2.18 1.63 18.56
N ASP A 161 1.06 1.95 19.17
CA ASP A 161 0.95 3.08 20.09
C ASP A 161 1.59 2.75 21.44
N LYS A 162 1.49 3.69 22.40
CA LYS A 162 2.05 3.53 23.74
C LYS A 162 1.38 2.40 24.57
N ASP A 163 0.17 2.02 24.19
CA ASP A 163 -0.64 1.00 24.86
C ASP A 163 -0.49 -0.38 24.16
N GLY A 164 0.33 -0.44 23.10
CA GLY A 164 0.64 -1.66 22.34
C GLY A 164 -0.31 -1.97 21.18
N HIS A 165 -1.34 -1.13 20.95
CA HIS A 165 -2.30 -1.31 19.87
C HIS A 165 -1.73 -0.84 18.53
N PHE A 166 -2.06 -1.54 17.44
CA PHE A 166 -1.70 -1.09 16.10
C PHE A 166 -2.54 0.12 15.68
N ILE A 167 -1.84 1.13 15.16
CA ILE A 167 -2.42 2.35 14.59
C ILE A 167 -1.77 2.68 13.24
N ILE A 168 -2.56 3.18 12.30
CA ILE A 168 -2.06 3.62 11.00
C ILE A 168 -1.39 4.97 11.19
N ALA A 169 -0.07 5.03 10.96
CA ALA A 169 0.73 6.24 11.17
C ALA A 169 1.98 6.23 10.28
N GLN A 170 1.79 6.53 8.98
CA GLN A 170 2.82 6.42 7.95
C GLN A 170 4.12 7.15 8.30
N GLU A 171 4.06 8.42 8.70
CA GLU A 171 5.27 9.20 8.99
C GLU A 171 6.04 8.66 10.20
N LYS A 172 5.29 8.22 11.24
CA LYS A 172 5.92 7.56 12.40
C LYS A 172 6.54 6.23 12.01
N ALA A 173 5.86 5.42 11.22
CA ALA A 173 6.36 4.13 10.73
C ALA A 173 7.67 4.28 9.95
N LEU A 174 7.72 5.26 9.05
CA LEU A 174 8.93 5.55 8.25
C LEU A 174 10.09 6.05 9.11
N ARG A 175 9.81 6.89 10.10
CA ARG A 175 10.82 7.36 11.05
C ARG A 175 11.36 6.20 11.91
N ASP A 176 10.47 5.35 12.42
CA ASP A 176 10.84 4.20 13.24
C ASP A 176 11.62 3.14 12.40
N ALA A 177 11.37 3.09 11.08
CA ALA A 177 12.13 2.29 10.12
C ALA A 177 13.49 2.92 9.71
N GLY A 178 13.86 4.09 10.23
CA GLY A 178 15.14 4.75 9.93
C GLY A 178 15.16 5.50 8.60
N ILE A 179 14.01 5.78 7.99
CA ILE A 179 13.94 6.59 6.76
C ILE A 179 14.13 8.07 7.10
N GLU A 180 15.15 8.69 6.51
CA GLU A 180 15.46 10.10 6.71
C GLU A 180 14.61 11.03 5.83
N LEU A 181 14.51 12.30 6.21
CA LEU A 181 13.95 13.35 5.35
C LEU A 181 14.85 13.55 4.11
N PRO A 182 14.29 13.94 2.96
CA PRO A 182 15.09 14.32 1.79
C PRO A 182 16.14 15.38 2.08
N ASP A 183 15.82 16.35 2.95
CA ASP A 183 16.71 17.37 3.45
C ASP A 183 16.58 17.44 4.99
N PRO A 184 17.48 16.77 5.73
CA PRO A 184 17.43 16.76 7.21
C PRO A 184 17.62 18.14 7.85
N ALA A 185 18.20 19.12 7.14
CA ALA A 185 18.40 20.47 7.64
C ALA A 185 17.12 21.33 7.59
N LYS A 186 16.08 20.87 6.88
CA LYS A 186 14.80 21.56 6.75
C LYS A 186 13.70 20.89 7.58
N PRO A 187 12.72 21.67 8.05
CA PRO A 187 11.56 21.10 8.74
C PRO A 187 10.76 20.16 7.82
N GLU A 188 10.13 19.18 8.44
CA GLU A 188 9.19 18.28 7.78
C GLU A 188 8.02 19.08 7.17
N GLY A 189 7.60 18.72 5.94
CA GLY A 189 6.53 19.38 5.24
C GLY A 189 6.16 18.68 3.93
N ARG A 190 5.27 19.30 3.15
CA ARG A 190 4.73 18.73 1.91
C ARG A 190 5.81 18.23 0.94
N TYR A 191 6.92 18.95 0.82
CA TYR A 191 8.01 18.64 -0.12
C TYR A 191 9.28 18.09 0.58
N ASN A 192 9.22 17.91 1.90
CA ASN A 192 10.30 17.35 2.70
C ASN A 192 9.72 16.40 3.74
N ASN A 193 9.37 15.19 3.33
CA ASN A 193 8.82 14.15 4.20
C ASN A 193 9.43 12.80 3.87
N ARG A 194 9.38 11.89 4.81
CA ARG A 194 10.00 10.56 4.70
C ARG A 194 9.39 9.68 3.61
N LYS A 195 8.13 9.93 3.26
CA LYS A 195 7.50 9.21 2.15
C LYS A 195 8.21 9.45 0.82
N ILE A 196 8.71 10.66 0.57
CA ILE A 196 9.48 10.97 -0.64
C ILE A 196 10.75 10.12 -0.72
N THR A 197 11.50 10.01 0.38
CA THR A 197 12.70 9.17 0.47
C THR A 197 12.35 7.69 0.31
N PHE A 198 11.31 7.23 0.96
CA PHE A 198 10.85 5.85 0.88
C PHE A 198 10.38 5.48 -0.53
N ASP A 199 9.59 6.33 -1.17
CA ASP A 199 9.14 6.10 -2.55
C ASP A 199 10.33 6.09 -3.54
N LYS A 200 11.36 6.90 -3.29
CA LYS A 200 12.61 6.88 -4.06
C LYS A 200 13.35 5.55 -3.86
N MET A 201 13.55 5.13 -2.62
CA MET A 201 14.19 3.85 -2.28
C MET A 201 13.47 2.67 -2.95
N ARG A 202 12.15 2.62 -2.90
CA ARG A 202 11.34 1.58 -3.54
C ARG A 202 11.50 1.54 -5.05
N ARG A 203 11.59 2.72 -5.69
CA ARG A 203 11.85 2.84 -7.13
C ARG A 203 13.23 2.32 -7.49
N GLU A 204 14.24 2.70 -6.72
CA GLU A 204 15.62 2.23 -6.91
C GLU A 204 15.69 0.72 -6.74
N MET A 205 15.11 0.17 -5.67
CA MET A 205 15.01 -1.28 -5.45
C MET A 205 14.37 -2.02 -6.65
N PHE A 206 13.26 -1.50 -7.18
CA PHE A 206 12.60 -2.09 -8.36
C PHE A 206 13.43 -1.92 -9.64
N GLN A 207 14.27 -0.90 -9.73
CA GLN A 207 15.11 -0.62 -10.90
C GLN A 207 16.38 -1.47 -10.93
N GLU A 208 16.86 -1.94 -9.79
CA GLU A 208 18.06 -2.77 -9.66
C GLU A 208 17.80 -4.25 -10.00
N ILE A 209 16.55 -4.68 -9.94
CA ILE A 209 16.09 -6.01 -10.33
C ILE A 209 15.98 -6.13 -11.87
#